data_b76ec6bd2caa68a00170d6ddf1bea1d7
#
_entry.id   b76ec6bd2caa68a00170d6ddf1bea1d7
#
_cell.length_a   1.000
_cell.length_b   1.000
_cell.length_c   1.000
_cell.angle_alpha   90.00
_cell.angle_beta   90.00
_cell.angle_gamma   90.00
#
_symmetry.space_group_name_H-M   'P 1'
#
loop_
_entity.id
_entity.type
_entity.pdbx_description
1 polymer ?
#
loop_
_entity_poly.entity_id
_entity_poly.type
_entity_poly.pdbx_seq_one_letter_code
_entity_poly.pdbx_strand_id
1 'polypeptide(L)'
;THYMEEAEILCDRLAIMDHGRILEMGTVDALISKRFNERAVRFDAIDGIDDDVFAGLPAVSTVKHDDGSVLLYTSDVAATVGAVLAQTESRGIEPHNLAIRRATLEDVFLDLTGRALRD
;
A
#
# COMPACT_ATOMS: atom_id res chain seq x y z
N THR A 1 5.72 -11.55 5.26
CA THR A 1 6.05 -12.65 6.15
C THR A 1 6.06 -12.23 7.61
N HIS A 2 6.01 -13.18 8.51
CA HIS A 2 6.06 -12.93 9.94
C HIS A 2 7.35 -12.23 10.37
N TYR A 3 8.44 -12.53 9.72
CA TYR A 3 9.73 -11.89 10.00
C TYR A 3 9.68 -10.39 9.82
N MET A 4 9.09 -9.93 8.74
CA MET A 4 9.00 -8.50 8.47
C MET A 4 8.06 -7.79 9.43
N GLU A 5 6.94 -8.42 9.75
CA GLU A 5 6.00 -7.87 10.74
C GLU A 5 6.63 -7.76 12.11
N GLU A 6 7.36 -8.77 12.56
CA GLU A 6 8.07 -8.74 13.83
C GLU A 6 9.16 -7.67 13.84
N ALA A 7 9.90 -7.52 12.75
CA ALA A 7 10.92 -6.49 12.64
C ALA A 7 10.32 -5.08 12.74
N GLU A 8 9.17 -4.85 12.13
CA GLU A 8 8.49 -3.56 12.23
C GLU A 8 8.08 -3.22 13.66
N ILE A 9 7.70 -4.22 14.44
CA ILE A 9 7.22 -4.03 15.81
C ILE A 9 8.36 -3.95 16.81
N LEU A 10 9.37 -4.81 16.66
CA LEU A 10 10.37 -5.04 17.69
C LEU A 10 11.69 -4.31 17.48
N CYS A 11 12.00 -3.93 16.25
CA CYS A 11 13.30 -3.33 15.94
C CYS A 11 13.23 -1.81 15.84
N ASP A 12 14.14 -1.12 16.53
CA ASP A 12 14.31 0.32 16.38
C ASP A 12 15.03 0.64 15.08
N ARG A 13 16.06 -0.15 14.76
CA ARG A 13 16.82 0.00 13.52
C ARG A 13 17.08 -1.38 12.94
N LEU A 14 17.17 -1.43 11.63
CA LEU A 14 17.49 -2.67 10.94
C LEU A 14 18.21 -2.40 9.62
N ALA A 15 18.78 -3.45 9.06
CA ALA A 15 19.39 -3.42 7.74
C ALA A 15 18.69 -4.43 6.83
N ILE A 16 18.42 -4.04 5.59
CA ILE A 16 17.88 -4.93 4.59
C ILE A 16 19.05 -5.45 3.76
N MET A 17 19.18 -6.77 3.71
CA MET A 17 20.31 -7.44 3.04
C MET A 17 19.82 -8.38 1.95
N ASP A 18 20.61 -8.48 0.89
CA ASP A 18 20.39 -9.43 -0.17
C ASP A 18 21.74 -9.81 -0.78
N HIS A 19 21.96 -11.11 -0.98
CA HIS A 19 23.21 -11.65 -1.54
C HIS A 19 24.47 -11.16 -0.80
N GLY A 20 24.39 -11.07 0.54
CA GLY A 20 25.51 -10.64 1.37
C GLY A 20 25.79 -9.15 1.35
N ARG A 21 24.92 -8.35 0.73
CA ARG A 21 25.08 -6.89 0.65
C ARG A 21 24.00 -6.20 1.44
N ILE A 22 24.37 -5.12 2.11
CA ILE A 22 23.40 -4.25 2.78
C ILE A 22 22.81 -3.32 1.73
N LEU A 23 21.51 -3.44 1.49
CA LEU A 23 20.81 -2.61 0.50
C LEU A 23 20.34 -1.30 1.12
N GLU A 24 19.86 -1.35 2.35
CA GLU A 24 19.35 -0.18 3.05
C GLU A 24 19.46 -0.41 4.55
N MET A 25 19.65 0.67 5.31
CA MET A 25 19.77 0.62 6.77
C MET A 25 19.11 1.85 7.38
N GLY A 26 18.46 1.68 8.52
CA GLY A 26 17.83 2.77 9.26
C GLY A 26 16.73 2.31 10.19
N THR A 27 15.97 3.28 10.68
CA THR A 27 14.77 2.97 11.45
C THR A 27 13.68 2.44 10.50
N VAL A 28 12.71 1.71 11.07
CA VAL A 28 11.58 1.19 10.29
C VAL A 28 10.86 2.33 9.55
N ASP A 29 10.52 3.40 10.26
CA ASP A 29 9.82 4.53 9.65
C ASP A 29 10.65 5.21 8.56
N ALA A 30 11.95 5.36 8.78
CA ALA A 30 12.83 5.96 7.79
C ALA A 30 12.95 5.11 6.52
N LEU A 31 13.05 3.79 6.68
CA LEU A 31 13.12 2.87 5.54
C LEU A 31 11.84 2.91 4.70
N ILE A 32 10.70 2.91 5.36
CA ILE A 32 9.41 2.98 4.67
C ILE A 32 9.22 4.34 3.99
N SER A 33 9.46 5.43 4.71
CA SER A 33 9.26 6.78 4.19
C SER A 33 10.21 7.14 3.06
N LYS A 34 11.41 6.59 3.07
CA LYS A 34 12.40 6.83 2.03
C LYS A 34 11.96 6.28 0.69
N ARG A 35 11.25 5.14 0.69
CA ARG A 35 10.81 4.45 -0.51
C ARG A 35 9.38 4.77 -0.91
N PHE A 36 8.51 4.98 0.08
CA PHE A 36 7.08 5.12 -0.15
C PHE A 36 6.52 6.34 0.58
N ASN A 37 6.26 7.41 -0.16
CA ASN A 37 5.51 8.57 0.34
C ASN A 37 4.03 8.30 0.32
N GLU A 38 3.61 7.27 -0.39
CA GLU A 38 2.22 7.00 -0.67
C GLU A 38 1.63 6.05 0.36
N ARG A 39 0.32 6.17 0.53
CA ARG A 39 -0.47 5.24 1.32
C ARG A 39 -1.47 4.55 0.41
N ALA A 40 -2.00 3.42 0.85
CA ALA A 40 -3.01 2.69 0.11
C ALA A 40 -4.37 2.88 0.76
N VAL A 41 -5.37 3.22 -0.04
CA VAL A 41 -6.78 3.17 0.35
C VAL A 41 -7.30 1.80 -0.08
N ARG A 42 -7.74 1.01 0.89
CA ARG A 42 -8.22 -0.36 0.66
C ARG A 42 -9.71 -0.44 0.91
N PHE A 43 -10.40 -1.14 0.03
CA PHE A 43 -11.82 -1.46 0.23
C PHE A 43 -12.14 -2.74 -0.55
N ASP A 44 -13.27 -3.38 -0.21
CA ASP A 44 -13.69 -4.58 -0.91
C ASP A 44 -14.01 -4.25 -2.37
N ALA A 45 -13.69 -5.17 -3.26
CA ALA A 45 -13.92 -5.01 -4.69
C ALA A 45 -15.39 -4.70 -4.96
N ILE A 46 -15.64 -3.76 -5.87
CA ILE A 46 -16.99 -3.29 -6.21
C ILE A 46 -17.27 -3.65 -7.66
N ASP A 47 -18.34 -4.42 -7.87
CA ASP A 47 -18.81 -4.74 -9.22
C ASP A 47 -19.43 -3.50 -9.86
N GLY A 48 -19.19 -3.35 -11.15
CA GLY A 48 -19.77 -2.25 -11.91
C GLY A 48 -18.94 -0.98 -11.97
N ILE A 49 -17.78 -0.96 -11.32
CA ILE A 49 -16.83 0.14 -11.43
C ILE A 49 -15.51 -0.42 -11.95
N ASP A 50 -15.08 0.07 -13.11
CA ASP A 50 -13.85 -0.36 -13.74
C ASP A 50 -12.62 0.23 -13.04
N ASP A 51 -11.48 -0.45 -13.14
CA ASP A 51 -10.22 0.04 -12.60
C ASP A 51 -9.82 1.39 -13.21
N ASP A 52 -10.19 1.65 -14.46
CA ASP A 52 -9.91 2.93 -15.11
C ASP A 52 -10.54 4.10 -14.38
N VAL A 53 -11.72 3.90 -13.79
CA VAL A 53 -12.40 4.92 -12.99
C VAL A 53 -11.57 5.23 -11.76
N PHE A 54 -11.11 4.20 -11.06
CA PHE A 54 -10.27 4.38 -9.87
C PHE A 54 -8.91 4.99 -10.21
N ALA A 55 -8.30 4.56 -11.30
CA ALA A 55 -7.01 5.09 -11.74
C ALA A 55 -7.08 6.59 -12.09
N GLY A 56 -8.24 7.06 -12.50
CA GLY A 56 -8.47 8.47 -12.83
C GLY A 56 -8.80 9.35 -11.62
N LEU A 57 -8.90 8.80 -10.41
CA LEU A 57 -9.21 9.58 -9.22
C LEU A 57 -8.02 10.46 -8.80
N PRO A 58 -8.29 11.60 -8.11
CA PRO A 58 -7.22 12.52 -7.69
C PRO A 58 -6.15 11.82 -6.85
N ALA A 59 -4.90 12.09 -7.18
CA ALA A 59 -3.70 11.63 -6.48
C ALA A 59 -3.45 10.12 -6.52
N VAL A 60 -4.28 9.33 -7.21
CA VAL A 60 -4.06 7.89 -7.37
C VAL A 60 -2.95 7.65 -8.38
N SER A 61 -1.92 6.92 -7.99
CA SER A 61 -0.81 6.54 -8.86
C SER A 61 -0.95 5.12 -9.41
N THR A 62 -1.50 4.21 -8.60
CA THR A 62 -1.56 2.78 -8.94
C THR A 62 -2.81 2.16 -8.36
N VAL A 63 -3.44 1.27 -9.13
CA VAL A 63 -4.55 0.43 -8.67
C VAL A 63 -4.06 -1.00 -8.63
N LYS A 64 -4.26 -1.68 -7.50
CA LYS A 64 -3.93 -3.09 -7.35
C LYS A 64 -5.11 -3.86 -6.78
N HIS A 65 -5.14 -5.15 -7.06
CA HIS A 65 -6.12 -6.06 -6.49
C HIS A 65 -5.41 -7.05 -5.57
N ASP A 66 -6.01 -7.31 -4.42
CA ASP A 66 -5.45 -8.22 -3.43
C ASP A 66 -6.59 -8.99 -2.78
N ASP A 67 -6.79 -10.24 -3.20
CA ASP A 67 -7.72 -11.20 -2.61
C ASP A 67 -9.11 -10.63 -2.34
N GLY A 68 -9.75 -10.13 -3.39
CA GLY A 68 -11.10 -9.56 -3.30
C GLY A 68 -11.14 -8.12 -2.82
N SER A 69 -9.99 -7.48 -2.64
CA SER A 69 -9.89 -6.07 -2.25
C SER A 69 -9.26 -5.25 -3.35
N VAL A 70 -9.55 -3.96 -3.35
CA VAL A 70 -8.90 -2.98 -4.23
C VAL A 70 -8.01 -2.10 -3.38
N LEU A 71 -6.80 -1.86 -3.86
CA LEU A 71 -5.82 -0.99 -3.23
C LEU A 71 -5.52 0.19 -4.17
N LEU A 72 -5.77 1.40 -3.71
CA LEU A 72 -5.46 2.62 -4.44
C LEU A 72 -4.29 3.32 -3.78
N TYR A 73 -3.15 3.30 -4.43
CA TYR A 73 -1.96 4.00 -3.91
C TYR A 73 -2.06 5.47 -4.22
N THR A 74 -1.93 6.30 -3.20
CA THR A 74 -2.18 7.73 -3.31
C THR A 74 -1.21 8.55 -2.48
N SER A 75 -0.90 9.74 -2.99
CA SER A 75 -0.13 10.75 -2.26
C SER A 75 -1.02 11.69 -1.43
N ASP A 76 -2.34 11.63 -1.64
CA ASP A 76 -3.31 12.44 -0.90
C ASP A 76 -4.52 11.58 -0.53
N VAL A 77 -4.45 11.00 0.66
CA VAL A 77 -5.49 10.08 1.15
C VAL A 77 -6.85 10.75 1.21
N ALA A 78 -6.93 11.97 1.72
CA ALA A 78 -8.20 12.66 1.88
C ALA A 78 -8.90 12.89 0.54
N ALA A 79 -8.15 13.34 -0.46
CA ALA A 79 -8.70 13.56 -1.80
C ALA A 79 -9.17 12.25 -2.43
N THR A 80 -8.39 11.19 -2.28
CA THR A 80 -8.75 9.89 -2.85
C THR A 80 -9.96 9.28 -2.16
N VAL A 81 -10.01 9.29 -0.83
CA VAL A 81 -11.17 8.78 -0.08
C VAL A 81 -12.43 9.54 -0.44
N GLY A 82 -12.36 10.86 -0.48
CA GLY A 82 -13.50 11.69 -0.89
C GLY A 82 -13.99 11.34 -2.28
N ALA A 83 -13.08 11.13 -3.22
CA ALA A 83 -13.43 10.76 -4.59
C ALA A 83 -14.04 9.35 -4.69
N VAL A 84 -13.52 8.39 -3.92
CA VAL A 84 -14.10 7.04 -3.85
C VAL A 84 -15.52 7.11 -3.32
N LEU A 85 -15.75 7.85 -2.24
CA LEU A 85 -17.07 8.00 -1.66
C LEU A 85 -18.05 8.67 -2.62
N ALA A 86 -17.59 9.68 -3.36
CA ALA A 86 -18.41 10.34 -4.37
C ALA A 86 -18.81 9.38 -5.50
N GLN A 87 -17.89 8.54 -5.96
CA GLN A 87 -18.17 7.56 -7.01
C GLN A 87 -19.17 6.49 -6.54
N THR A 88 -18.99 5.99 -5.33
CA THR A 88 -19.88 4.96 -4.80
C THR A 88 -21.26 5.54 -4.49
N GLU A 89 -21.33 6.75 -3.94
CA GLU A 89 -22.59 7.41 -3.64
C GLU A 89 -23.40 7.68 -4.92
N SER A 90 -22.75 8.16 -5.97
CA SER A 90 -23.42 8.43 -7.24
C SER A 90 -24.00 7.19 -7.90
N ARG A 91 -23.51 6.01 -7.53
CA ARG A 91 -23.97 4.72 -8.06
C ARG A 91 -24.88 3.97 -7.09
N GLY A 92 -25.17 4.55 -5.92
CA GLY A 92 -25.96 3.90 -4.90
C GLY A 92 -25.28 2.71 -4.23
N ILE A 93 -23.96 2.70 -4.21
CA ILE A 93 -23.15 1.62 -3.64
C ILE A 93 -22.51 2.11 -2.35
N GLU A 94 -22.44 1.23 -1.34
CA GLU A 94 -21.74 1.53 -0.10
C GLU A 94 -20.39 0.79 -0.08
N PRO A 95 -19.27 1.48 0.09
CA PRO A 95 -17.97 0.80 0.17
C PRO A 95 -17.85 0.03 1.49
N HIS A 96 -17.32 -1.18 1.41
CA HIS A 96 -17.15 -2.06 2.57
C HIS A 96 -15.69 -2.21 2.93
N ASN A 97 -15.42 -2.25 4.24
CA ASN A 97 -14.08 -2.47 4.77
C ASN A 97 -13.05 -1.45 4.28
N LEU A 98 -13.48 -0.19 4.20
CA LEU A 98 -12.61 0.91 3.82
C LEU A 98 -11.56 1.12 4.91
N ALA A 99 -10.30 1.05 4.54
CA ALA A 99 -9.18 1.24 5.45
C ALA A 99 -8.03 1.94 4.76
N ILE A 100 -7.20 2.59 5.54
CA ILE A 100 -5.99 3.24 5.03
C ILE A 100 -4.79 2.44 5.51
N ARG A 101 -3.91 2.06 4.60
CA ARG A 101 -2.73 1.27 4.89
C ARG A 101 -1.49 2.02 4.39
N ARG A 102 -0.43 1.99 5.19
CA ARG A 102 0.87 2.47 4.74
C ARG A 102 1.68 1.29 4.21
N ALA A 103 2.74 1.59 3.46
CA ALA A 103 3.68 0.56 3.02
C ALA A 103 4.34 -0.11 4.24
N THR A 104 4.74 -1.36 4.06
CA THR A 104 5.37 -2.19 5.09
C THR A 104 6.84 -2.42 4.76
N LEU A 105 7.58 -3.01 5.71
CA LEU A 105 8.95 -3.44 5.44
C LEU A 105 9.01 -4.48 4.32
N GLU A 106 8.00 -5.32 4.20
CA GLU A 106 7.93 -6.27 3.09
C GLU A 106 7.88 -5.55 1.75
N ASP A 107 7.10 -4.46 1.66
CA ASP A 107 7.04 -3.64 0.44
C ASP A 107 8.42 -3.03 0.12
N VAL A 108 9.13 -2.55 1.13
CA VAL A 108 10.49 -2.02 0.97
C VAL A 108 11.43 -3.11 0.45
N PHE A 109 11.36 -4.30 1.04
CA PHE A 109 12.19 -5.42 0.61
C PHE A 109 11.90 -5.80 -0.84
N LEU A 110 10.62 -5.88 -1.22
CA LEU A 110 10.23 -6.18 -2.59
C LEU A 110 10.75 -5.13 -3.58
N ASP A 111 10.69 -3.86 -3.21
CA ASP A 111 11.17 -2.77 -4.05
C ASP A 111 12.68 -2.84 -4.24
N LEU A 112 13.44 -3.13 -3.17
CA LEU A 112 14.90 -3.18 -3.22
C LEU A 112 15.44 -4.41 -3.93
N THR A 113 14.82 -5.56 -3.74
CA THR A 113 15.31 -6.83 -4.29
C THR A 113 14.63 -7.22 -5.59
N GLY A 114 13.47 -6.66 -5.89
CA GLY A 114 12.67 -7.00 -7.04
C GLY A 114 12.01 -8.36 -6.97
N ARG A 115 11.91 -8.94 -5.78
CA ARG A 115 11.32 -10.27 -5.60
C ARG A 115 10.50 -10.37 -4.33
N ALA A 116 9.51 -11.26 -4.36
CA ALA A 116 8.67 -11.52 -3.21
C ALA A 116 9.42 -12.31 -2.14
N LEU A 117 9.10 -12.03 -0.88
CA LEU A 117 9.55 -12.85 0.24
C LEU A 117 8.83 -14.20 0.20
N ARG A 118 9.55 -15.23 0.60
CA ARG A 118 8.99 -16.58 0.74
C ARG A 118 9.11 -17.04 2.18
N ASP A 119 8.05 -17.67 2.63
CA ASP A 119 8.03 -18.28 3.96
C ASP A 119 8.85 -19.56 4.01
#